data_00034f2c478654c0d9a608acc823dd40
#
_entry.id   00034f2c478654c0d9a608acc823dd40
#
_cell.length_a   1.000
_cell.length_b   1.000
_cell.length_c   1.000
_cell.angle_alpha   90.00
_cell.angle_beta   90.00
_cell.angle_gamma   90.00
#
_symmetry.space_group_name_H-M   'P 1'
#
loop_
_entity.id
_entity.type
_entity.pdbx_description
1 polymer ?
#
loop_
_entity_poly.entity_id
_entity_poly.type
_entity_poly.pdbx_seq_one_letter_code
_entity_poly.pdbx_strand_id
1 'polypeptide(L)'
;MAIIPLSHNKEIKKGLYLIPTPIGNLGDITLRAIEILKISDLILCEDTRVSAKLLEKFRIKSKLIPNHKFNEKKNLTKIIGFLKKNQIVSLISDAGTPAISDPGSILVNECVKEKINVTPLPGASAVSTAVSISGFSEKYFFYGFFPSKLKDIQNDLKSLSKLDSSIIFFISSKKFTNAIKTIKEIFSGREILICREMTKFYEEYLRYKVDDLKDFDEHLKGELTIVISEKKKVKKGSPLLSESDKNNIKKMINKLSIKEITNLISQNNEISKKEIYNYCLKIKNEI
;
A
#
# COMPACT_ATOMS: atom_id res chain seq x y z
N MET A 1 17.60 -13.57 14.70
CA MET A 1 16.24 -13.09 15.02
C MET A 1 15.67 -14.00 16.10
N ALA A 2 15.36 -13.50 17.31
CA ALA A 2 14.81 -14.34 18.37
C ALA A 2 13.32 -14.58 18.12
N ILE A 3 12.93 -15.85 17.95
CA ILE A 3 11.54 -16.27 17.80
C ILE A 3 10.96 -16.54 19.18
N ILE A 4 9.86 -15.90 19.52
CA ILE A 4 9.13 -16.14 20.77
C ILE A 4 8.24 -17.37 20.55
N PRO A 5 8.38 -18.48 21.33
CA PRO A 5 7.53 -19.66 21.20
C PRO A 5 6.07 -19.32 21.55
N LEU A 6 5.12 -20.07 20.96
CA LEU A 6 3.68 -19.93 21.25
C LEU A 6 3.33 -20.13 22.73
N SER A 7 4.14 -20.92 23.47
CA SER A 7 3.93 -21.26 24.89
C SER A 7 4.61 -20.30 25.87
N HIS A 8 5.12 -19.14 25.43
CA HIS A 8 5.78 -18.20 26.34
C HIS A 8 4.74 -17.45 27.17
N ASN A 9 4.64 -17.75 28.45
CA ASN A 9 3.96 -16.98 29.48
C ASN A 9 4.61 -15.60 29.69
N LYS A 10 4.66 -14.78 28.64
CA LYS A 10 5.02 -13.38 28.80
C LYS A 10 3.81 -12.69 29.40
N GLU A 11 3.98 -12.06 30.55
CA GLU A 11 2.93 -11.28 31.20
C GLU A 11 2.28 -10.33 30.18
N ILE A 12 0.97 -10.53 29.95
CA ILE A 12 0.23 -9.74 28.96
C ILE A 12 0.01 -8.36 29.55
N LYS A 13 0.61 -7.36 28.95
CA LYS A 13 0.51 -5.97 29.40
C LYS A 13 -0.93 -5.49 29.26
N LYS A 14 -1.41 -4.79 30.30
CA LYS A 14 -2.70 -4.09 30.25
C LYS A 14 -2.65 -2.92 29.27
N GLY A 15 -3.77 -2.58 28.65
CA GLY A 15 -3.87 -1.49 27.69
C GLY A 15 -4.73 -1.79 26.48
N LEU A 16 -4.53 -1.01 25.40
CA LEU A 16 -5.25 -1.14 24.13
C LEU A 16 -4.50 -2.10 23.19
N TYR A 17 -5.22 -3.04 22.61
CA TYR A 17 -4.75 -3.95 21.58
C TYR A 17 -5.45 -3.67 20.25
N LEU A 18 -4.67 -3.43 19.20
CA LEU A 18 -5.20 -3.31 17.83
C LEU A 18 -5.08 -4.69 17.19
N ILE A 19 -6.21 -5.32 16.89
CA ILE A 19 -6.25 -6.71 16.47
C ILE A 19 -6.83 -6.81 15.04
N PRO A 20 -6.02 -7.19 14.06
CA PRO A 20 -6.51 -7.49 12.73
C PRO A 20 -7.47 -8.67 12.70
N THR A 21 -8.56 -8.53 11.96
CA THR A 21 -9.55 -9.57 11.68
C THR A 21 -9.42 -10.06 10.24
N PRO A 22 -9.91 -11.25 9.91
CA PRO A 22 -9.88 -11.78 8.54
C PRO A 22 -10.54 -10.83 7.54
N ILE A 23 -9.98 -10.76 6.33
CA ILE A 23 -10.55 -9.97 5.23
C ILE A 23 -11.50 -10.78 4.33
N GLY A 24 -11.71 -12.05 4.65
CA GLY A 24 -12.58 -12.95 3.89
C GLY A 24 -12.50 -14.39 4.37
N ASN A 25 -11.31 -14.88 4.68
CA ASN A 25 -11.07 -16.24 5.14
C ASN A 25 -10.81 -16.27 6.66
N LEU A 26 -11.65 -16.97 7.40
CA LEU A 26 -11.50 -17.12 8.85
C LEU A 26 -10.15 -17.73 9.27
N GLY A 27 -9.50 -18.51 8.40
CA GLY A 27 -8.19 -19.08 8.63
C GLY A 27 -7.05 -18.05 8.71
N ASP A 28 -7.28 -16.81 8.25
CA ASP A 28 -6.27 -15.76 8.28
C ASP A 28 -6.16 -15.04 9.64
N ILE A 29 -6.99 -15.39 10.62
CA ILE A 29 -6.83 -14.88 11.98
C ILE A 29 -5.61 -15.50 12.64
N THR A 30 -4.81 -14.69 13.31
CA THR A 30 -3.63 -15.22 14.00
C THR A 30 -4.01 -15.87 15.33
N LEU A 31 -3.25 -16.91 15.74
CA LEU A 31 -3.42 -17.54 17.04
C LEU A 31 -3.33 -16.52 18.19
N ARG A 32 -2.38 -15.60 18.10
CA ARG A 32 -2.19 -14.52 19.07
C ARG A 32 -3.40 -13.58 19.12
N ALA A 33 -4.05 -13.29 17.99
CA ALA A 33 -5.29 -12.51 17.98
C ALA A 33 -6.39 -13.20 18.77
N ILE A 34 -6.59 -14.51 18.56
CA ILE A 34 -7.58 -15.31 19.28
C ILE A 34 -7.29 -15.32 20.78
N GLU A 35 -6.02 -15.50 21.18
CA GLU A 35 -5.61 -15.50 22.59
C GLU A 35 -5.92 -14.16 23.27
N ILE A 36 -5.54 -13.04 22.68
CA ILE A 36 -5.80 -11.71 23.24
C ILE A 36 -7.28 -11.40 23.28
N LEU A 37 -8.06 -11.74 22.25
CA LEU A 37 -9.51 -11.55 22.25
C LEU A 37 -10.20 -12.32 23.36
N LYS A 38 -9.74 -13.56 23.69
CA LYS A 38 -10.30 -14.38 24.77
C LYS A 38 -10.12 -13.78 26.16
N ILE A 39 -9.03 -13.06 26.39
CA ILE A 39 -8.69 -12.47 27.69
C ILE A 39 -9.05 -10.98 27.77
N SER A 40 -9.58 -10.40 26.70
CA SER A 40 -9.99 -9.00 26.69
C SER A 40 -11.20 -8.77 27.59
N ASP A 41 -11.10 -7.80 28.47
CA ASP A 41 -12.22 -7.34 29.32
C ASP A 41 -13.32 -6.69 28.46
N LEU A 42 -12.90 -6.11 27.32
CA LEU A 42 -13.77 -5.39 26.41
C LEU A 42 -13.24 -5.46 24.99
N ILE A 43 -14.14 -5.67 24.01
CA ILE A 43 -13.82 -5.61 22.58
C ILE A 43 -14.63 -4.48 21.94
N LEU A 44 -13.92 -3.53 21.34
CA LEU A 44 -14.47 -2.47 20.52
C LEU A 44 -14.53 -2.93 19.06
N CYS A 45 -15.66 -2.73 18.39
CA CYS A 45 -15.88 -3.18 17.02
C CYS A 45 -16.74 -2.19 16.25
N GLU A 46 -16.66 -2.19 14.94
CA GLU A 46 -17.44 -1.29 14.09
C GLU A 46 -18.91 -1.73 14.04
N ASP A 47 -19.18 -2.96 13.61
CA ASP A 47 -20.51 -3.59 13.62
C ASP A 47 -20.52 -4.81 14.56
N THR A 48 -21.30 -4.70 15.64
CA THR A 48 -21.41 -5.78 16.64
C THR A 48 -21.99 -7.07 16.06
N ARG A 49 -22.79 -7.01 14.99
CA ARG A 49 -23.39 -8.19 14.35
C ARG A 49 -22.35 -8.99 13.56
N VAL A 50 -21.44 -8.29 12.86
CA VAL A 50 -20.33 -8.90 12.12
C VAL A 50 -19.35 -9.51 13.11
N SER A 51 -18.92 -8.71 14.09
CA SER A 51 -17.95 -9.13 15.09
C SER A 51 -18.46 -10.28 15.96
N ALA A 52 -19.76 -10.30 16.33
CA ALA A 52 -20.34 -11.39 17.11
C ALA A 52 -20.19 -12.75 16.41
N LYS A 53 -20.41 -12.81 15.08
CA LYS A 53 -20.23 -14.04 14.29
C LYS A 53 -18.78 -14.54 14.34
N LEU A 54 -17.81 -13.61 14.23
CA LEU A 54 -16.39 -13.94 14.32
C LEU A 54 -16.07 -14.50 15.71
N LEU A 55 -16.49 -13.81 16.77
CA LEU A 55 -16.20 -14.21 18.16
C LEU A 55 -16.85 -15.54 18.53
N GLU A 56 -18.08 -15.79 18.09
CA GLU A 56 -18.78 -17.05 18.27
C GLU A 56 -17.99 -18.22 17.66
N LYS A 57 -17.49 -18.04 16.42
CA LYS A 57 -16.70 -19.07 15.72
C LYS A 57 -15.47 -19.51 16.50
N PHE A 58 -14.83 -18.60 17.22
CA PHE A 58 -13.64 -18.87 18.04
C PHE A 58 -13.96 -19.04 19.54
N ARG A 59 -15.25 -19.14 19.91
CA ARG A 59 -15.73 -19.32 21.29
C ARG A 59 -15.21 -18.22 22.24
N ILE A 60 -15.22 -16.97 21.78
CA ILE A 60 -14.80 -15.80 22.53
C ILE A 60 -16.06 -15.15 23.15
N LYS A 61 -16.06 -14.96 24.50
CA LYS A 61 -17.23 -14.47 25.24
C LYS A 61 -17.08 -13.03 25.76
N SER A 62 -16.07 -12.31 25.30
CA SER A 62 -15.78 -10.95 25.77
C SER A 62 -16.89 -9.97 25.37
N LYS A 63 -17.09 -8.95 26.18
CA LYS A 63 -18.12 -7.92 25.97
C LYS A 63 -17.81 -7.08 24.73
N LEU A 64 -18.78 -6.96 23.83
CA LEU A 64 -18.70 -6.09 22.66
C LEU A 64 -19.26 -4.69 22.96
N ILE A 65 -18.56 -3.66 22.49
CA ILE A 65 -19.06 -2.27 22.44
C ILE A 65 -18.86 -1.73 21.02
N PRO A 66 -19.91 -1.16 20.40
CA PRO A 66 -19.77 -0.52 19.09
C PRO A 66 -18.93 0.74 19.19
N ASN A 67 -17.91 0.84 18.32
CA ASN A 67 -17.01 1.99 18.19
C ASN A 67 -16.74 2.24 16.71
N HIS A 68 -17.58 3.05 16.11
CA HIS A 68 -17.56 3.40 14.70
C HIS A 68 -17.35 4.91 14.51
N LYS A 69 -17.11 5.34 13.30
CA LYS A 69 -16.80 6.73 12.94
C LYS A 69 -17.73 7.78 13.57
N PHE A 70 -19.01 7.46 13.76
CA PHE A 70 -20.00 8.42 14.28
C PHE A 70 -20.08 8.46 15.82
N ASN A 71 -19.57 7.45 16.54
CA ASN A 71 -19.64 7.41 18.00
C ASN A 71 -18.28 7.35 18.70
N GLU A 72 -17.17 7.20 17.96
CA GLU A 72 -15.81 7.07 18.50
C GLU A 72 -15.48 8.22 19.49
N LYS A 73 -15.74 9.47 19.09
CA LYS A 73 -15.52 10.64 19.96
C LYS A 73 -16.38 10.60 21.24
N LYS A 74 -17.64 10.18 21.11
CA LYS A 74 -18.56 10.09 22.25
C LYS A 74 -18.14 9.01 23.24
N ASN A 75 -17.62 7.89 22.75
CA ASN A 75 -17.20 6.77 23.56
C ASN A 75 -15.81 6.96 24.20
N LEU A 76 -15.02 7.91 23.70
CA LEU A 76 -13.59 8.07 24.03
C LEU A 76 -13.35 8.12 25.55
N THR A 77 -14.00 9.03 26.26
CA THR A 77 -13.84 9.20 27.73
C THR A 77 -14.14 7.92 28.50
N LYS A 78 -15.21 7.21 28.09
CA LYS A 78 -15.59 5.94 28.72
C LYS A 78 -14.55 4.86 28.49
N ILE A 79 -14.03 4.73 27.27
CA ILE A 79 -13.01 3.73 26.91
C ILE A 79 -11.70 4.02 27.63
N ILE A 80 -11.26 5.27 27.65
CA ILE A 80 -10.07 5.68 28.44
C ILE A 80 -10.24 5.37 29.92
N GLY A 81 -11.46 5.57 30.47
CA GLY A 81 -11.77 5.20 31.83
C GLY A 81 -11.62 3.69 32.12
N PHE A 82 -11.94 2.81 31.18
CA PHE A 82 -11.67 1.37 31.29
C PHE A 82 -10.16 1.08 31.26
N LEU A 83 -9.46 1.67 30.32
CA LEU A 83 -8.01 1.48 30.16
C LEU A 83 -7.21 1.95 31.38
N LYS A 84 -7.60 3.06 32.00
CA LYS A 84 -6.99 3.57 33.26
C LYS A 84 -7.23 2.66 34.47
N LYS A 85 -8.20 1.76 34.40
CA LYS A 85 -8.45 0.70 35.43
C LYS A 85 -7.62 -0.56 35.18
N ASN A 86 -6.54 -0.49 34.41
CA ASN A 86 -5.69 -1.63 34.06
C ASN A 86 -6.43 -2.78 33.36
N GLN A 87 -7.40 -2.46 32.51
CA GLN A 87 -8.11 -3.45 31.72
C GLN A 87 -7.42 -3.70 30.37
N ILE A 88 -7.68 -4.86 29.79
CA ILE A 88 -7.30 -5.20 28.40
C ILE A 88 -8.49 -4.86 27.52
N VAL A 89 -8.29 -3.88 26.64
CA VAL A 89 -9.31 -3.48 25.67
C VAL A 89 -8.77 -3.79 24.28
N SER A 90 -9.52 -4.56 23.50
CA SER A 90 -9.18 -4.86 22.10
C SER A 90 -10.02 -4.01 21.16
N LEU A 91 -9.42 -3.48 20.12
CA LEU A 91 -10.08 -2.83 19.00
C LEU A 91 -9.95 -3.71 17.77
N ILE A 92 -11.08 -4.05 17.15
CA ILE A 92 -11.18 -4.78 15.88
C ILE A 92 -11.98 -3.96 14.88
N SER A 93 -11.71 -4.15 13.60
CA SER A 93 -12.54 -3.70 12.47
C SER A 93 -13.40 -4.86 11.95
N ASP A 94 -14.33 -4.57 11.05
CA ASP A 94 -15.14 -5.61 10.40
C ASP A 94 -14.28 -6.52 9.51
N ALA A 95 -13.21 -5.96 8.92
CA ALA A 95 -12.25 -6.71 8.11
C ALA A 95 -10.85 -6.05 8.13
N GLY A 96 -9.80 -6.82 8.32
CA GLY A 96 -8.40 -6.36 8.26
C GLY A 96 -7.91 -5.64 9.50
N THR A 97 -6.96 -4.73 9.32
CA THR A 97 -6.24 -4.05 10.39
C THR A 97 -6.98 -2.79 10.83
N PRO A 98 -7.39 -2.68 12.11
CA PRO A 98 -8.12 -1.51 12.61
C PRO A 98 -7.28 -0.23 12.54
N ALA A 99 -7.95 0.92 12.50
CA ALA A 99 -7.38 2.26 12.36
C ALA A 99 -6.68 2.55 11.00
N ILE A 100 -6.75 1.62 10.03
CA ILE A 100 -6.28 1.84 8.66
C ILE A 100 -7.49 1.95 7.73
N SER A 101 -7.92 3.16 7.41
CA SER A 101 -9.19 3.49 6.74
C SER A 101 -10.45 3.13 7.54
N ASP A 102 -10.28 2.71 8.79
CA ASP A 102 -11.29 2.30 9.75
C ASP A 102 -11.23 3.17 11.02
N PRO A 103 -12.25 3.12 11.89
CA PRO A 103 -12.22 3.79 13.18
C PRO A 103 -11.05 3.30 14.06
N GLY A 104 -10.55 4.17 14.95
CA GLY A 104 -9.53 3.81 15.94
C GLY A 104 -8.40 4.81 16.08
N SER A 105 -8.12 5.63 15.08
CA SER A 105 -7.02 6.59 15.13
C SER A 105 -7.18 7.63 16.26
N ILE A 106 -8.40 8.06 16.54
CA ILE A 106 -8.70 8.99 17.63
C ILE A 106 -8.41 8.35 18.98
N LEU A 107 -8.85 7.10 19.17
CA LEU A 107 -8.60 6.33 20.39
C LEU A 107 -7.10 6.07 20.59
N VAL A 108 -6.39 5.66 19.55
CA VAL A 108 -4.93 5.45 19.62
C VAL A 108 -4.22 6.73 20.03
N ASN A 109 -4.55 7.86 19.39
CA ASN A 109 -3.95 9.15 19.71
C ASN A 109 -4.18 9.55 21.17
N GLU A 110 -5.39 9.34 21.69
CA GLU A 110 -5.70 9.65 23.08
C GLU A 110 -4.98 8.71 24.07
N CYS A 111 -4.88 7.41 23.76
CA CYS A 111 -4.09 6.48 24.55
C CYS A 111 -2.61 6.91 24.62
N VAL A 112 -2.03 7.38 23.52
CA VAL A 112 -0.64 7.88 23.50
C VAL A 112 -0.49 9.10 24.41
N LYS A 113 -1.40 10.08 24.34
CA LYS A 113 -1.38 11.26 25.21
C LYS A 113 -1.47 10.90 26.69
N GLU A 114 -2.35 9.94 27.02
CA GLU A 114 -2.59 9.47 28.39
C GLU A 114 -1.55 8.45 28.85
N LYS A 115 -0.50 8.18 28.05
CA LYS A 115 0.56 7.19 28.34
C LYS A 115 0.05 5.78 28.59
N ILE A 116 -1.10 5.44 28.00
CA ILE A 116 -1.68 4.10 28.03
C ILE A 116 -0.95 3.25 27.00
N ASN A 117 -0.61 2.01 27.38
CA ASN A 117 0.07 1.09 26.48
C ASN A 117 -0.83 0.72 25.29
N VAL A 118 -0.31 0.85 24.06
CA VAL A 118 -0.96 0.44 22.81
C VAL A 118 -0.12 -0.64 22.14
N THR A 119 -0.71 -1.80 21.91
CA THR A 119 -0.03 -2.95 21.30
C THR A 119 -0.71 -3.35 20.00
N PRO A 120 -0.11 -3.11 18.84
CA PRO A 120 -0.63 -3.63 17.58
C PRO A 120 -0.23 -5.10 17.41
N LEU A 121 -1.15 -5.92 16.91
CA LEU A 121 -0.85 -7.26 16.44
C LEU A 121 -0.65 -7.26 14.93
N PRO A 122 0.34 -7.95 14.38
CA PRO A 122 0.40 -8.22 12.95
C PRO A 122 -0.73 -9.17 12.54
N GLY A 123 -1.25 -9.00 11.34
CA GLY A 123 -2.31 -9.87 10.83
C GLY A 123 -2.80 -9.48 9.45
N ALA A 124 -4.01 -9.92 9.10
CA ALA A 124 -4.59 -9.73 7.78
C ALA A 124 -4.72 -8.25 7.39
N SER A 125 -4.34 -7.93 6.17
CA SER A 125 -4.42 -6.58 5.60
C SER A 125 -4.53 -6.65 4.08
N ALA A 126 -5.62 -6.14 3.54
CA ALA A 126 -5.82 -6.08 2.10
C ALA A 126 -4.75 -5.26 1.37
N VAL A 127 -4.20 -4.22 2.03
CA VAL A 127 -3.14 -3.37 1.47
C VAL A 127 -1.86 -4.16 1.26
N SER A 128 -1.32 -4.80 2.32
CA SER A 128 -0.07 -5.55 2.23
C SER A 128 -0.20 -6.78 1.33
N THR A 129 -1.37 -7.46 1.35
CA THR A 129 -1.66 -8.59 0.46
C THR A 129 -1.66 -8.16 -1.00
N ALA A 130 -2.31 -7.05 -1.35
CA ALA A 130 -2.32 -6.54 -2.72
C ALA A 130 -0.94 -6.09 -3.20
N VAL A 131 -0.15 -5.43 -2.33
CA VAL A 131 1.22 -5.01 -2.66
C VAL A 131 2.11 -6.22 -2.91
N SER A 132 2.06 -7.23 -2.04
CA SER A 132 2.94 -8.41 -2.13
C SER A 132 2.77 -9.17 -3.45
N ILE A 133 1.55 -9.21 -4.02
CA ILE A 133 1.27 -9.89 -5.28
C ILE A 133 1.38 -8.96 -6.49
N SER A 134 1.52 -7.64 -6.31
CA SER A 134 1.53 -6.69 -7.44
C SER A 134 2.72 -6.89 -8.38
N GLY A 135 3.88 -7.17 -7.83
CA GLY A 135 5.15 -7.18 -8.58
C GLY A 135 5.60 -5.78 -9.00
N PHE A 136 5.00 -4.72 -8.45
CA PHE A 136 5.34 -3.33 -8.69
C PHE A 136 6.38 -2.82 -7.68
N SER A 137 6.60 -1.50 -7.64
CA SER A 137 7.56 -0.87 -6.72
C SER A 137 7.26 -1.23 -5.25
N GLU A 138 8.34 -1.51 -4.49
CA GLU A 138 8.26 -1.66 -3.03
C GLU A 138 7.83 -0.36 -2.32
N LYS A 139 8.05 0.78 -2.96
CA LYS A 139 7.54 2.06 -2.49
C LYS A 139 6.09 2.20 -2.91
N TYR A 140 5.20 2.30 -1.95
CA TYR A 140 3.78 2.47 -2.24
C TYR A 140 3.15 3.56 -1.38
N PHE A 141 2.09 4.15 -1.89
CA PHE A 141 1.23 5.09 -1.20
C PHE A 141 -0.18 4.52 -1.11
N PHE A 142 -0.67 4.28 0.09
CA PHE A 142 -2.04 3.88 0.32
C PHE A 142 -2.91 5.12 0.55
N TYR A 143 -3.80 5.39 -0.38
CA TYR A 143 -4.71 6.54 -0.32
C TYR A 143 -5.92 6.28 0.60
N GLY A 144 -6.34 5.03 0.74
CA GLY A 144 -7.60 4.65 1.39
C GLY A 144 -8.72 4.41 0.38
N PHE A 145 -9.95 4.80 0.72
CA PHE A 145 -11.08 4.66 -0.20
C PHE A 145 -11.01 5.64 -1.36
N PHE A 146 -11.23 5.13 -2.56
CA PHE A 146 -11.26 5.93 -3.78
C PHE A 146 -12.24 7.10 -3.66
N PRO A 147 -11.87 8.33 -4.03
CA PRO A 147 -12.70 9.51 -3.86
C PRO A 147 -14.03 9.37 -4.61
N SER A 148 -15.08 10.01 -4.10
CA SER A 148 -16.43 9.85 -4.65
C SER A 148 -16.94 11.04 -5.46
N LYS A 149 -16.40 12.24 -5.19
CA LYS A 149 -16.80 13.47 -5.90
C LYS A 149 -15.89 13.69 -7.10
N LEU A 150 -16.43 13.99 -8.27
CA LEU A 150 -15.70 14.18 -9.52
C LEU A 150 -14.52 15.16 -9.40
N LYS A 151 -14.72 16.27 -8.69
CA LYS A 151 -13.68 17.29 -8.46
C LYS A 151 -12.51 16.70 -7.65
N ASP A 152 -12.83 15.96 -6.59
CA ASP A 152 -11.83 15.34 -5.72
C ASP A 152 -11.08 14.22 -6.50
N ILE A 153 -11.81 13.42 -7.31
CA ILE A 153 -11.20 12.40 -8.18
C ILE A 153 -10.12 13.03 -9.07
N GLN A 154 -10.44 14.09 -9.80
CA GLN A 154 -9.48 14.70 -10.71
C GLN A 154 -8.28 15.32 -9.98
N ASN A 155 -8.51 16.05 -8.90
CA ASN A 155 -7.45 16.73 -8.16
C ASN A 155 -6.52 15.73 -7.45
N ASP A 156 -7.11 14.77 -6.75
CA ASP A 156 -6.35 13.79 -5.97
C ASP A 156 -5.56 12.86 -6.88
N LEU A 157 -6.20 12.31 -7.93
CA LEU A 157 -5.49 11.42 -8.86
C LEU A 157 -4.37 12.14 -9.63
N LYS A 158 -4.58 13.42 -10.03
CA LYS A 158 -3.50 14.24 -10.64
C LYS A 158 -2.33 14.46 -9.68
N SER A 159 -2.61 14.69 -8.40
CA SER A 159 -1.56 14.83 -7.39
C SER A 159 -0.80 13.51 -7.17
N LEU A 160 -1.54 12.42 -7.05
CA LEU A 160 -1.01 11.08 -6.87
C LEU A 160 -0.19 10.60 -8.08
N SER A 161 -0.59 10.98 -9.31
CA SER A 161 0.14 10.60 -10.52
C SER A 161 1.57 11.14 -10.59
N LYS A 162 1.91 12.12 -9.76
CA LYS A 162 3.28 12.68 -9.67
C LYS A 162 4.18 11.85 -8.77
N LEU A 163 3.64 10.95 -7.95
CA LEU A 163 4.43 10.12 -7.04
C LEU A 163 5.23 9.06 -7.82
N ASP A 164 6.50 8.89 -7.45
CA ASP A 164 7.37 7.80 -7.91
C ASP A 164 7.20 6.58 -7.00
N SER A 165 5.96 6.09 -6.90
CA SER A 165 5.56 4.96 -6.06
C SER A 165 4.32 4.29 -6.63
N SER A 166 4.06 3.05 -6.24
CA SER A 166 2.78 2.39 -6.48
C SER A 166 1.68 3.07 -5.65
N ILE A 167 0.45 3.07 -6.14
CA ILE A 167 -0.68 3.74 -5.47
C ILE A 167 -1.80 2.73 -5.26
N ILE A 168 -2.32 2.68 -4.04
CA ILE A 168 -3.32 1.69 -3.64
C ILE A 168 -4.61 2.38 -3.24
N PHE A 169 -5.74 1.83 -3.68
CA PHE A 169 -7.07 2.28 -3.30
C PHE A 169 -7.96 1.10 -2.94
N PHE A 170 -8.84 1.32 -1.98
CA PHE A 170 -10.06 0.53 -1.82
C PHE A 170 -11.17 1.15 -2.68
N ILE A 171 -11.85 0.34 -3.47
CA ILE A 171 -12.87 0.82 -4.39
C ILE A 171 -13.98 -0.21 -4.58
N SER A 172 -15.23 0.21 -4.68
CA SER A 172 -16.30 -0.68 -5.10
C SER A 172 -16.31 -0.85 -6.62
N SER A 173 -16.76 -1.99 -7.12
CA SER A 173 -16.84 -2.28 -8.56
C SER A 173 -17.56 -1.19 -9.35
N LYS A 174 -18.71 -0.72 -8.86
CA LYS A 174 -19.46 0.38 -9.51
C LYS A 174 -18.65 1.66 -9.64
N LYS A 175 -17.91 2.04 -8.57
CA LYS A 175 -17.05 3.24 -8.61
C LYS A 175 -15.86 3.04 -9.55
N PHE A 176 -15.31 1.83 -9.59
CA PHE A 176 -14.20 1.50 -10.48
C PHE A 176 -14.60 1.64 -11.94
N THR A 177 -15.71 1.02 -12.36
CA THR A 177 -16.26 1.15 -13.72
C THR A 177 -16.45 2.62 -14.12
N ASN A 178 -17.04 3.42 -13.24
CA ASN A 178 -17.24 4.86 -13.49
C ASN A 178 -15.93 5.67 -13.56
N ALA A 179 -14.86 5.19 -12.93
CA ALA A 179 -13.57 5.88 -12.86
C ALA A 179 -12.58 5.47 -13.97
N ILE A 180 -12.86 4.40 -14.73
CA ILE A 180 -11.93 3.84 -15.72
C ILE A 180 -11.42 4.92 -16.68
N LYS A 181 -12.31 5.73 -17.24
CA LYS A 181 -11.92 6.82 -18.16
C LYS A 181 -10.92 7.77 -17.53
N THR A 182 -11.19 8.23 -16.32
CA THR A 182 -10.30 9.15 -15.59
C THR A 182 -8.98 8.49 -15.18
N ILE A 183 -9.03 7.21 -14.80
CA ILE A 183 -7.82 6.43 -14.49
C ILE A 183 -6.93 6.33 -15.74
N LYS A 184 -7.48 6.02 -16.91
CA LYS A 184 -6.75 5.97 -18.20
C LYS A 184 -6.12 7.31 -18.55
N GLU A 185 -6.87 8.40 -18.41
CA GLU A 185 -6.38 9.75 -18.71
C GLU A 185 -5.19 10.17 -17.81
N ILE A 186 -5.26 9.82 -16.51
CA ILE A 186 -4.29 10.33 -15.53
C ILE A 186 -3.09 9.40 -15.36
N PHE A 187 -3.30 8.08 -15.45
CA PHE A 187 -2.26 7.07 -15.22
C PHE A 187 -1.82 6.33 -16.49
N SER A 188 -2.04 6.92 -17.66
CA SER A 188 -1.56 6.37 -18.95
C SER A 188 -0.09 5.94 -18.85
N GLY A 189 0.27 4.82 -19.50
CA GLY A 189 1.60 4.22 -19.50
C GLY A 189 1.97 3.46 -18.22
N ARG A 190 1.10 3.39 -17.22
CA ARG A 190 1.27 2.56 -16.01
C ARG A 190 0.57 1.21 -16.16
N GLU A 191 0.85 0.34 -15.21
CA GLU A 191 0.17 -0.94 -15.06
C GLU A 191 -0.78 -0.89 -13.85
N ILE A 192 -1.81 -1.72 -13.86
CA ILE A 192 -2.78 -1.84 -12.78
C ILE A 192 -3.01 -3.31 -12.44
N LEU A 193 -3.02 -3.61 -11.14
CA LEU A 193 -3.49 -4.85 -10.57
C LEU A 193 -4.83 -4.59 -9.89
N ILE A 194 -5.84 -5.39 -10.21
CA ILE A 194 -7.15 -5.38 -9.57
C ILE A 194 -7.25 -6.66 -8.75
N CYS A 195 -7.23 -6.52 -7.43
CA CYS A 195 -7.47 -7.63 -6.50
C CYS A 195 -8.96 -7.61 -6.14
N ARG A 196 -9.68 -8.65 -6.54
CA ARG A 196 -11.11 -8.80 -6.30
C ARG A 196 -11.34 -9.89 -5.27
N GLU A 197 -12.19 -9.61 -4.26
CA GLU A 197 -12.63 -10.59 -3.27
C GLU A 197 -11.49 -11.40 -2.64
N MET A 198 -10.36 -10.75 -2.31
CA MET A 198 -9.18 -11.41 -1.75
C MET A 198 -9.54 -12.30 -0.56
N THR A 199 -8.99 -13.49 -0.53
CA THR A 199 -9.20 -14.57 0.46
C THR A 199 -10.60 -15.17 0.49
N LYS A 200 -11.55 -14.67 -0.34
CA LYS A 200 -12.93 -15.15 -0.43
C LYS A 200 -13.09 -16.19 -1.55
N PHE A 201 -14.29 -16.76 -1.67
CA PHE A 201 -14.59 -17.80 -2.66
C PHE A 201 -14.38 -17.36 -4.12
N TYR A 202 -14.64 -16.09 -4.41
CA TYR A 202 -14.47 -15.51 -5.77
C TYR A 202 -13.20 -14.66 -5.87
N GLU A 203 -12.14 -15.07 -5.21
CA GLU A 203 -10.85 -14.42 -5.27
C GLU A 203 -10.29 -14.39 -6.68
N GLU A 204 -9.89 -13.20 -7.15
CA GLU A 204 -9.40 -12.99 -8.49
C GLU A 204 -8.36 -11.86 -8.54
N TYR A 205 -7.33 -12.04 -9.38
CA TYR A 205 -6.24 -11.08 -9.57
C TYR A 205 -6.07 -10.74 -11.05
N LEU A 206 -6.55 -9.58 -11.46
CA LEU A 206 -6.54 -9.13 -12.85
C LEU A 206 -5.44 -8.09 -13.09
N ARG A 207 -4.66 -8.27 -14.15
CA ARG A 207 -3.54 -7.39 -14.50
C ARG A 207 -3.75 -6.80 -15.87
N TYR A 208 -3.60 -5.48 -15.98
CA TYR A 208 -3.75 -4.75 -17.23
C TYR A 208 -2.69 -3.65 -17.33
N LYS A 209 -2.38 -3.22 -18.57
CA LYS A 209 -1.92 -1.85 -18.78
C LYS A 209 -3.11 -0.93 -18.55
N VAL A 210 -2.89 0.21 -17.92
CA VAL A 210 -3.97 1.17 -17.66
C VAL A 210 -4.66 1.59 -18.95
N ASP A 211 -3.89 1.75 -20.04
CA ASP A 211 -4.41 2.14 -21.35
C ASP A 211 -5.31 1.07 -21.99
N ASP A 212 -5.13 -0.21 -21.62
CA ASP A 212 -5.88 -1.35 -22.16
C ASP A 212 -7.12 -1.70 -21.32
N LEU A 213 -7.38 -0.97 -20.22
CA LEU A 213 -8.60 -1.19 -19.42
C LEU A 213 -9.83 -1.05 -20.32
N LYS A 214 -10.65 -2.09 -20.33
CA LYS A 214 -11.97 -2.08 -20.99
C LYS A 214 -13.03 -1.71 -19.97
N ASP A 215 -14.19 -1.28 -20.45
CA ASP A 215 -15.36 -1.21 -19.60
C ASP A 215 -15.65 -2.63 -19.11
N PHE A 216 -15.62 -2.80 -17.80
CA PHE A 216 -15.99 -4.08 -17.21
C PHE A 216 -17.52 -4.17 -17.26
N ASP A 217 -18.02 -5.17 -17.94
CA ASP A 217 -19.43 -5.53 -17.90
C ASP A 217 -19.89 -5.68 -16.44
N GLU A 218 -21.19 -5.61 -16.19
CA GLU A 218 -21.84 -5.62 -14.86
C GLU A 218 -21.40 -6.76 -13.91
N HIS A 219 -20.50 -7.62 -14.33
CA HIS A 219 -20.06 -8.83 -13.63
C HIS A 219 -18.97 -8.64 -12.57
N LEU A 220 -18.30 -7.49 -12.50
CA LEU A 220 -17.36 -7.21 -11.42
C LEU A 220 -18.11 -6.86 -10.12
N LYS A 221 -18.69 -7.87 -9.46
CA LYS A 221 -19.29 -7.70 -8.13
C LYS A 221 -18.23 -7.95 -7.04
N GLY A 222 -18.39 -7.29 -5.90
CA GLY A 222 -17.56 -7.50 -4.72
C GLY A 222 -16.64 -6.32 -4.37
N GLU A 223 -15.77 -6.56 -3.42
CA GLU A 223 -14.79 -5.59 -2.94
C GLU A 223 -13.52 -5.64 -3.79
N LEU A 224 -13.03 -4.47 -4.16
CA LEU A 224 -11.81 -4.34 -4.95
C LEU A 224 -10.74 -3.57 -4.19
N THR A 225 -9.53 -4.09 -4.24
CA THR A 225 -8.30 -3.33 -3.94
C THR A 225 -7.53 -3.18 -5.23
N ILE A 226 -7.28 -1.95 -5.67
CA ILE A 226 -6.49 -1.71 -6.88
C ILE A 226 -5.11 -1.19 -6.51
N VAL A 227 -4.10 -1.65 -7.23
CA VAL A 227 -2.72 -1.17 -7.15
C VAL A 227 -2.33 -0.65 -8.53
N ILE A 228 -2.03 0.64 -8.62
CA ILE A 228 -1.51 1.26 -9.85
C ILE A 228 0.00 1.34 -9.69
N SER A 229 0.76 0.84 -10.67
CA SER A 229 2.22 0.82 -10.62
C SER A 229 2.82 2.23 -10.52
N GLU A 230 4.07 2.32 -10.13
CA GLU A 230 4.87 3.53 -10.24
C GLU A 230 5.00 3.97 -11.71
N LYS A 231 5.38 5.22 -11.92
CA LYS A 231 5.66 5.73 -13.26
C LYS A 231 6.89 5.01 -13.82
N LYS A 232 6.74 4.32 -14.94
CA LYS A 232 7.92 3.73 -15.61
C LYS A 232 8.91 4.85 -15.90
N LYS A 233 10.09 4.76 -15.31
CA LYS A 233 11.21 5.60 -15.73
C LYS A 233 11.47 5.24 -17.18
N VAL A 234 11.00 6.07 -18.10
CA VAL A 234 11.51 6.02 -19.45
C VAL A 234 13.03 6.17 -19.25
N LYS A 235 13.80 5.11 -19.47
CA LYS A 235 15.23 5.28 -19.68
C LYS A 235 15.29 6.29 -20.80
N LYS A 236 15.55 7.58 -20.49
CA LYS A 236 15.98 8.51 -21.51
C LYS A 236 17.14 7.77 -22.17
N GLY A 237 16.95 7.30 -23.38
CA GLY A 237 18.05 6.74 -24.14
C GLY A 237 19.17 7.76 -23.99
N SER A 238 20.35 7.31 -23.57
CA SER A 238 21.47 8.22 -23.39
C SER A 238 21.44 9.15 -24.59
N PRO A 239 21.46 10.48 -24.43
CA PRO A 239 21.36 11.37 -25.57
C PRO A 239 22.40 10.92 -26.57
N LEU A 240 21.95 10.62 -27.78
CA LEU A 240 22.83 10.20 -28.87
C LEU A 240 23.89 11.29 -29.12
N LEU A 241 25.12 10.89 -29.43
CA LEU A 241 26.17 11.82 -29.82
C LEU A 241 25.65 12.76 -30.89
N SER A 242 25.62 14.06 -30.57
CA SER A 242 25.25 15.08 -31.54
C SER A 242 26.32 15.16 -32.68
N GLU A 243 25.97 15.70 -33.81
CA GLU A 243 26.95 15.92 -34.90
C GLU A 243 28.10 16.83 -34.44
N SER A 244 27.83 17.77 -33.53
CA SER A 244 28.87 18.60 -32.89
C SER A 244 29.83 17.75 -32.07
N ASP A 245 29.29 16.84 -31.21
CA ASP A 245 30.13 15.94 -30.39
C ASP A 245 30.95 14.99 -31.25
N LYS A 246 30.37 14.42 -32.30
CA LYS A 246 31.08 13.57 -33.28
C LYS A 246 32.22 14.31 -33.96
N ASN A 247 32.00 15.55 -34.36
CA ASN A 247 33.05 16.40 -35.00
C ASN A 247 34.15 16.75 -34.00
N ASN A 248 33.80 17.03 -32.75
CA ASN A 248 34.79 17.28 -31.69
C ASN A 248 35.62 16.02 -31.41
N ILE A 249 35.01 14.85 -31.34
CA ILE A 249 35.73 13.58 -31.17
C ILE A 249 36.70 13.36 -32.34
N LYS A 250 36.27 13.56 -33.58
CA LYS A 250 37.16 13.42 -34.76
C LYS A 250 38.39 14.34 -34.73
N LYS A 251 38.24 15.56 -34.20
CA LYS A 251 39.38 16.50 -34.07
C LYS A 251 40.35 16.11 -32.94
N MET A 252 39.87 15.39 -31.93
CA MET A 252 40.66 15.02 -30.77
C MET A 252 41.27 13.62 -30.87
N ILE A 253 40.75 12.72 -31.70
CA ILE A 253 41.12 11.31 -31.75
C ILE A 253 42.60 11.05 -32.00
N ASN A 254 43.25 11.93 -32.77
CA ASN A 254 44.67 11.86 -33.08
C ASN A 254 45.58 12.58 -32.07
N LYS A 255 44.98 13.31 -31.10
CA LYS A 255 45.72 14.13 -30.13
C LYS A 255 45.60 13.65 -28.70
N LEU A 256 44.51 12.96 -28.35
CA LEU A 256 44.19 12.52 -26.99
C LEU A 256 43.86 11.03 -26.96
N SER A 257 44.05 10.40 -25.82
CA SER A 257 43.61 9.02 -25.58
C SER A 257 42.08 8.93 -25.59
N ILE A 258 41.56 7.76 -25.96
CA ILE A 258 40.10 7.50 -25.94
C ILE A 258 39.52 7.75 -24.55
N LYS A 259 40.30 7.48 -23.49
CA LYS A 259 39.87 7.69 -22.08
C LYS A 259 39.74 9.19 -21.74
N GLU A 260 40.65 10.00 -22.24
CA GLU A 260 40.60 11.46 -22.04
C GLU A 260 39.43 12.07 -22.81
N ILE A 261 39.24 11.69 -24.08
CA ILE A 261 38.11 12.13 -24.90
C ILE A 261 36.80 11.76 -24.25
N THR A 262 36.68 10.51 -23.73
CA THR A 262 35.48 10.04 -23.08
C THR A 262 35.17 10.88 -21.85
N ASN A 263 36.16 11.21 -21.05
CA ASN A 263 35.95 12.04 -19.84
C ASN A 263 35.58 13.47 -20.19
N LEU A 264 36.24 14.10 -21.18
CA LEU A 264 35.95 15.48 -21.61
C LEU A 264 34.52 15.63 -22.14
N ILE A 265 34.12 14.75 -23.05
CA ILE A 265 32.76 14.81 -23.64
C ILE A 265 31.67 14.45 -22.60
N SER A 266 31.94 13.50 -21.71
CA SER A 266 30.97 13.10 -20.66
C SER A 266 30.80 14.15 -19.56
N GLN A 267 31.74 15.07 -19.33
CA GLN A 267 31.58 16.16 -18.36
C GLN A 267 30.63 17.25 -18.84
N ASN A 268 30.52 17.46 -20.13
CA ASN A 268 29.71 18.54 -20.72
C ASN A 268 28.33 18.08 -21.21
N ASN A 269 28.10 16.77 -21.31
CA ASN A 269 26.88 16.18 -21.85
C ASN A 269 26.44 14.97 -21.02
N GLU A 270 25.12 14.74 -20.89
CA GLU A 270 24.53 13.55 -20.23
C GLU A 270 24.69 12.23 -21.02
N ILE A 271 25.63 12.21 -21.99
CA ILE A 271 25.90 11.05 -22.85
C ILE A 271 26.66 9.98 -22.07
N SER A 272 26.29 8.70 -22.24
CA SER A 272 26.96 7.61 -21.55
C SER A 272 28.42 7.48 -21.97
N LYS A 273 29.35 7.31 -21.02
CA LYS A 273 30.77 7.06 -21.27
C LYS A 273 30.98 5.88 -22.23
N LYS A 274 30.14 4.87 -22.17
CA LYS A 274 30.17 3.68 -23.01
C LYS A 274 29.91 4.02 -24.50
N GLU A 275 28.98 4.91 -24.75
CA GLU A 275 28.61 5.32 -26.10
C GLU A 275 29.72 6.16 -26.73
N ILE A 276 30.27 7.12 -25.99
CA ILE A 276 31.43 7.93 -26.46
C ILE A 276 32.63 7.02 -26.70
N TYR A 277 32.94 6.10 -25.82
CA TYR A 277 34.04 5.16 -25.95
C TYR A 277 33.90 4.29 -27.21
N ASN A 278 32.72 3.71 -27.43
CA ASN A 278 32.42 2.87 -28.60
C ASN A 278 32.57 3.66 -29.92
N TYR A 279 32.10 4.92 -29.92
CA TYR A 279 32.26 5.79 -31.11
C TYR A 279 33.73 6.13 -31.39
N CYS A 280 34.52 6.42 -30.36
CA CYS A 280 35.96 6.64 -30.49
C CYS A 280 36.68 5.40 -31.04
N LEU A 281 36.34 4.19 -30.56
CA LEU A 281 36.89 2.94 -31.09
C LEU A 281 36.57 2.75 -32.58
N LYS A 282 35.30 3.03 -32.96
CA LYS A 282 34.87 2.91 -34.35
C LYS A 282 35.71 3.80 -35.26
N ILE A 283 35.87 5.09 -34.91
CA ILE A 283 36.66 6.03 -35.74
C ILE A 283 38.13 5.61 -35.78
N LYS A 284 38.70 5.14 -34.65
CA LYS A 284 40.12 4.73 -34.61
C LYS A 284 40.41 3.50 -35.46
N ASN A 285 39.42 2.64 -35.71
CA ASN A 285 39.52 1.46 -36.58
C ASN A 285 39.25 1.79 -38.07
N GLU A 286 38.70 2.97 -38.35
CA GLU A 286 38.42 3.47 -39.71
C GLU A 286 39.54 4.36 -40.25
N ILE A 287 40.54 4.71 -39.41
CA ILE A 287 41.79 5.45 -39.78
C ILE A 287 42.96 4.48 -39.87
#